data_1f7855c731a59038c2fa91223b9e3d37
#
_entry.id   1f7855c731a59038c2fa91223b9e3d37
#
_cell.length_a   1.000
_cell.length_b   1.000
_cell.length_c   1.000
_cell.angle_alpha   90.00
_cell.angle_beta   90.00
_cell.angle_gamma   90.00
#
_symmetry.space_group_name_H-M   'P 1'
#
loop_
_entity.id
_entity.type
_entity.pdbx_description
1 polymer ?
#
loop_
_entity_poly.entity_id
_entity_poly.type
_entity_poly.pdbx_seq_one_letter_code
_entity_poly.pdbx_strand_id
1 'polypeptide(L)'
;MHRCRLVLSACLLLVLSCSPLAAQAAIGVAMDDFSYTDTSGEPTDQTAAHERRLAAFMAALRRDIEADQRYRLVRSAQDGAVFKVVGGIQKTSTLVQWAKVAVIDVGAKTLVLDKLYSFRGDNDQAWERAQMFVSREIMAALGAPAPVALAVFDFELEDMTAASAGASAASDASYLAEVTGGVREALGQSGRYRIVEVGAEAGKAGALRDCGGCEASIARKLGADQSLIGVVRRVSRTEYTLGFQVRDARTGAVLARGDSGLRMGADYSWKRGAVRLVTDRLIEGQQANDAPRR
;
A
#
# COMPACT_ATOMS: atom_id res chain seq x y z
N MET A 1 12.98 67.36 55.44
CA MET A 1 11.87 66.87 54.56
C MET A 1 12.49 66.30 53.30
N HIS A 2 12.92 65.02 53.28
CA HIS A 2 13.52 64.38 52.12
C HIS A 2 12.70 63.11 51.83
N ARG A 3 12.03 63.09 50.70
CA ARG A 3 11.28 61.94 50.18
C ARG A 3 12.21 61.03 49.39
N CYS A 4 12.50 59.86 49.95
CA CYS A 4 13.22 58.79 49.28
C CYS A 4 12.28 58.04 48.36
N ARG A 5 12.55 58.03 47.03
CA ARG A 5 11.83 57.22 46.05
C ARG A 5 12.60 55.90 45.86
N LEU A 6 11.98 54.82 46.29
CA LEU A 6 12.43 53.46 45.97
C LEU A 6 12.00 53.12 44.51
N VAL A 7 12.96 52.82 43.66
CA VAL A 7 12.74 52.26 42.33
C VAL A 7 12.86 50.74 42.45
N LEU A 8 11.77 50.03 42.37
CA LEU A 8 11.74 48.58 42.25
C LEU A 8 12.05 48.18 40.80
N SER A 9 13.21 47.59 40.56
CA SER A 9 13.61 47.00 39.27
C SER A 9 13.10 45.56 39.23
N ALA A 10 12.05 45.31 38.44
CA ALA A 10 11.52 43.98 38.20
C ALA A 10 12.35 43.30 37.10
N CYS A 11 13.25 42.39 37.46
CA CYS A 11 13.91 41.47 36.53
C CYS A 11 12.92 40.39 36.10
N LEU A 12 12.38 40.49 34.86
CA LEU A 12 11.57 39.48 34.23
C LEU A 12 12.50 38.37 33.68
N LEU A 13 12.64 37.29 34.43
CA LEU A 13 13.32 36.07 33.97
C LEU A 13 12.48 35.34 32.93
N LEU A 14 12.84 35.52 31.65
CA LEU A 14 12.32 34.69 30.55
C LEU A 14 12.95 33.29 30.66
N VAL A 15 12.21 32.34 31.22
CA VAL A 15 12.57 30.93 31.18
C VAL A 15 12.16 30.42 29.79
N LEU A 16 13.15 30.33 28.87
CA LEU A 16 13.00 29.57 27.64
C LEU A 16 12.83 28.09 28.01
N SER A 17 11.60 27.61 28.02
CA SER A 17 11.29 26.18 28.08
C SER A 17 11.72 25.52 26.78
N CYS A 18 12.96 25.02 26.74
CA CYS A 18 13.44 24.14 25.69
C CYS A 18 12.73 22.78 25.88
N SER A 19 11.58 22.59 25.25
CA SER A 19 10.94 21.26 25.18
C SER A 19 11.88 20.34 24.41
N PRO A 20 12.32 19.21 25.01
CA PRO A 20 13.09 18.23 24.23
C PRO A 20 12.21 17.73 23.10
N LEU A 21 12.63 17.91 21.84
CA LEU A 21 12.07 17.14 20.73
C LEU A 21 12.22 15.66 21.12
N ALA A 22 11.10 14.99 21.34
CA ALA A 22 11.12 13.56 21.57
C ALA A 22 11.72 12.92 20.30
N ALA A 23 12.94 12.41 20.42
CA ALA A 23 13.59 11.68 19.34
C ALA A 23 12.69 10.47 19.03
N GLN A 24 12.10 10.45 17.86
CA GLN A 24 11.26 9.35 17.40
C GLN A 24 12.13 8.10 17.35
N ALA A 25 11.73 7.03 18.07
CA ALA A 25 12.51 5.80 18.10
C ALA A 25 12.66 5.23 16.69
N ALA A 26 13.88 4.88 16.29
CA ALA A 26 14.14 4.34 14.96
C ALA A 26 13.37 3.03 14.73
N ILE A 27 12.79 2.90 13.55
CA ILE A 27 11.97 1.77 13.11
C ILE A 27 12.87 0.54 12.93
N GLY A 28 12.55 -0.56 13.61
CA GLY A 28 13.31 -1.82 13.52
C GLY A 28 13.10 -2.51 12.15
N VAL A 29 14.19 -2.87 11.49
CA VAL A 29 14.18 -3.64 10.25
C VAL A 29 15.00 -4.91 10.45
N ALA A 30 14.37 -6.08 10.35
CA ALA A 30 15.07 -7.36 10.29
C ALA A 30 15.45 -7.67 8.84
N MET A 31 16.65 -8.18 8.61
CA MET A 31 17.10 -8.57 7.28
C MET A 31 17.72 -9.96 7.34
N ASP A 32 17.07 -10.93 6.69
CA ASP A 32 17.64 -12.26 6.51
C ASP A 32 18.77 -12.21 5.49
N ASP A 33 19.75 -13.10 5.62
CA ASP A 33 20.75 -13.29 4.58
C ASP A 33 20.09 -13.84 3.31
N PHE A 34 20.41 -13.22 2.17
CA PHE A 34 19.88 -13.68 0.89
C PHE A 34 20.53 -15.00 0.51
N SER A 35 19.72 -15.89 -0.05
CA SER A 35 20.22 -17.11 -0.67
C SER A 35 20.82 -16.83 -2.05
N TYR A 36 21.82 -17.65 -2.44
CA TYR A 36 22.30 -17.69 -3.81
C TYR A 36 22.11 -19.10 -4.38
N THR A 37 21.60 -19.18 -5.61
CA THR A 37 21.42 -20.45 -6.32
C THR A 37 21.91 -20.29 -7.76
N ASP A 38 22.81 -21.20 -8.19
CA ASP A 38 23.27 -21.30 -9.57
C ASP A 38 22.59 -22.46 -10.28
N THR A 39 21.81 -22.15 -11.31
CA THR A 39 21.14 -23.13 -12.19
C THR A 39 21.60 -22.98 -13.65
N SER A 40 22.68 -22.23 -13.89
CA SER A 40 23.17 -21.92 -15.24
C SER A 40 23.76 -23.12 -15.97
N GLY A 41 24.21 -24.15 -15.22
CA GLY A 41 24.89 -25.31 -15.79
C GLY A 41 26.31 -25.01 -16.33
N GLU A 42 26.91 -23.88 -15.92
CA GLU A 42 28.28 -23.57 -16.31
C GLU A 42 29.30 -24.56 -15.72
N PRO A 43 30.27 -25.05 -16.52
CA PRO A 43 31.25 -26.01 -16.05
C PRO A 43 32.31 -25.41 -15.11
N THR A 44 32.50 -24.07 -15.15
CA THR A 44 33.49 -23.38 -14.34
C THR A 44 32.94 -23.09 -12.95
N ASP A 45 33.66 -23.57 -11.92
CA ASP A 45 33.30 -23.24 -10.54
C ASP A 45 33.57 -21.75 -10.25
N GLN A 46 32.51 -21.04 -9.93
CA GLN A 46 32.52 -19.59 -9.60
C GLN A 46 32.06 -19.36 -8.16
N THR A 47 31.89 -20.39 -7.35
CA THR A 47 31.30 -20.30 -6.00
C THR A 47 31.95 -19.21 -5.15
N ALA A 48 33.29 -19.18 -5.05
CA ALA A 48 33.99 -18.16 -4.26
C ALA A 48 33.79 -16.74 -4.75
N ALA A 49 33.60 -16.55 -6.07
CA ALA A 49 33.30 -15.22 -6.63
C ALA A 49 31.87 -14.79 -6.28
N HIS A 50 30.90 -15.69 -6.38
CA HIS A 50 29.51 -15.41 -6.04
C HIS A 50 29.32 -15.16 -4.54
N GLU A 51 29.98 -15.91 -3.67
CA GLU A 51 29.98 -15.69 -2.22
C GLU A 51 30.49 -14.28 -1.86
N ARG A 52 31.61 -13.86 -2.46
CA ARG A 52 32.13 -12.49 -2.24
C ARG A 52 31.15 -11.42 -2.71
N ARG A 53 30.57 -11.61 -3.90
CA ARG A 53 29.59 -10.67 -4.47
C ARG A 53 28.33 -10.59 -3.62
N LEU A 54 27.82 -11.73 -3.16
CA LEU A 54 26.67 -11.79 -2.26
C LEU A 54 26.97 -11.09 -0.93
N ALA A 55 28.13 -11.36 -0.34
CA ALA A 55 28.53 -10.69 0.90
C ALA A 55 28.64 -9.17 0.73
N ALA A 56 29.22 -8.70 -0.39
CA ALA A 56 29.30 -7.26 -0.70
C ALA A 56 27.91 -6.65 -0.93
N PHE A 57 27.03 -7.37 -1.64
CA PHE A 57 25.64 -6.98 -1.89
C PHE A 57 24.88 -6.81 -0.57
N MET A 58 24.94 -7.80 0.32
CA MET A 58 24.29 -7.76 1.63
C MET A 58 24.84 -6.66 2.54
N ALA A 59 26.17 -6.48 2.55
CA ALA A 59 26.80 -5.41 3.32
C ALA A 59 26.36 -4.02 2.83
N ALA A 60 26.19 -3.84 1.52
CA ALA A 60 25.72 -2.59 0.96
C ALA A 60 24.24 -2.31 1.34
N LEU A 61 23.35 -3.31 1.22
CA LEU A 61 21.96 -3.15 1.64
C LEU A 61 21.83 -2.76 3.11
N ARG A 62 22.62 -3.40 3.99
CA ARG A 62 22.64 -3.06 5.42
C ARG A 62 23.10 -1.61 5.66
N ARG A 63 24.20 -1.20 5.01
CA ARG A 63 24.68 0.18 5.11
C ARG A 63 23.65 1.20 4.66
N ASP A 64 22.94 0.93 3.56
CA ASP A 64 21.94 1.85 3.02
C ASP A 64 20.75 2.02 3.96
N ILE A 65 20.31 0.94 4.62
CA ILE A 65 19.25 1.00 5.65
C ILE A 65 19.73 1.79 6.88
N GLU A 66 20.95 1.52 7.36
CA GLU A 66 21.51 2.17 8.55
C GLU A 66 21.89 3.63 8.32
N ALA A 67 22.17 4.03 7.08
CA ALA A 67 22.43 5.41 6.70
C ALA A 67 21.21 6.32 6.88
N ASP A 68 20.01 5.76 6.80
CA ASP A 68 18.78 6.48 7.08
C ASP A 68 18.42 6.37 8.57
N GLN A 69 18.61 7.45 9.30
CA GLN A 69 18.40 7.51 10.77
C GLN A 69 16.97 7.13 11.21
N ARG A 70 16.02 7.05 10.30
CA ARG A 70 14.65 6.57 10.59
C ARG A 70 14.61 5.07 10.89
N TYR A 71 15.63 4.31 10.45
CA TYR A 71 15.67 2.86 10.57
C TYR A 71 16.85 2.40 11.42
N ARG A 72 16.71 1.22 12.02
CA ARG A 72 17.78 0.48 12.67
C ARG A 72 17.68 -0.99 12.33
N LEU A 73 18.79 -1.64 12.04
CA LEU A 73 18.80 -3.08 11.87
C LEU A 73 18.60 -3.79 13.21
N VAL A 74 17.80 -4.85 13.20
CA VAL A 74 17.58 -5.76 14.31
C VAL A 74 17.88 -7.19 13.86
N ARG A 75 18.23 -8.08 14.81
CA ARG A 75 18.67 -9.45 14.49
C ARG A 75 17.56 -10.32 13.90
N SER A 76 16.35 -10.14 14.40
CA SER A 76 15.22 -10.97 14.01
C SER A 76 13.90 -10.18 14.09
N ALA A 77 12.83 -10.76 13.54
CA ALA A 77 11.49 -10.18 13.64
C ALA A 77 11.03 -10.02 15.09
N GLN A 78 11.49 -10.90 16.00
CA GLN A 78 11.14 -10.88 17.42
C GLN A 78 11.83 -9.76 18.20
N ASP A 79 12.91 -9.20 17.68
CA ASP A 79 13.67 -8.13 18.33
C ASP A 79 13.08 -6.72 18.08
N GLY A 80 11.77 -6.65 17.86
CA GLY A 80 11.05 -5.40 17.63
C GLY A 80 11.17 -4.85 16.21
N ALA A 81 11.27 -5.75 15.23
CA ALA A 81 11.18 -5.36 13.83
C ALA A 81 9.75 -4.95 13.48
N VAL A 82 9.61 -3.82 12.80
CA VAL A 82 8.39 -3.40 12.11
C VAL A 82 8.37 -4.01 10.71
N PHE A 83 9.53 -4.04 10.06
CA PHE A 83 9.69 -4.63 8.73
C PHE A 83 10.67 -5.79 8.73
N LYS A 84 10.43 -6.75 7.84
CA LYS A 84 11.36 -7.83 7.54
C LYS A 84 11.68 -7.85 6.05
N VAL A 85 12.97 -7.82 5.72
CA VAL A 85 13.49 -7.92 4.35
C VAL A 85 13.96 -9.36 4.13
N VAL A 86 13.50 -9.99 3.05
CA VAL A 86 13.90 -11.32 2.62
C VAL A 86 14.19 -11.31 1.12
N GLY A 87 15.06 -12.19 0.67
CA GLY A 87 15.37 -12.26 -0.75
C GLY A 87 16.35 -13.37 -1.13
N GLY A 88 16.72 -13.37 -2.40
CA GLY A 88 17.70 -14.29 -2.94
C GLY A 88 18.12 -13.89 -4.35
N ILE A 89 19.25 -14.43 -4.78
CA ILE A 89 19.78 -14.24 -6.12
C ILE A 89 19.88 -15.61 -6.79
N GLN A 90 19.36 -15.70 -8.01
CA GLN A 90 19.46 -16.90 -8.83
C GLN A 90 20.16 -16.59 -10.15
N LYS A 91 21.22 -17.32 -10.44
CA LYS A 91 21.87 -17.34 -11.77
C LYS A 91 21.16 -18.39 -12.61
N THR A 92 20.53 -17.95 -13.70
CA THR A 92 19.76 -18.83 -14.59
C THR A 92 20.49 -19.20 -15.86
N SER A 93 21.48 -18.42 -16.24
CA SER A 93 22.37 -18.68 -17.38
C SER A 93 23.66 -17.88 -17.22
N THR A 94 24.63 -18.08 -18.12
CA THR A 94 25.89 -17.33 -18.20
C THR A 94 25.74 -15.82 -18.14
N LEU A 95 24.62 -15.30 -18.66
CA LEU A 95 24.41 -13.86 -18.82
C LEU A 95 23.23 -13.32 -17.98
N VAL A 96 22.36 -14.16 -17.45
CA VAL A 96 21.12 -13.69 -16.79
C VAL A 96 21.06 -14.17 -15.35
N GLN A 97 20.82 -13.22 -14.48
CA GLN A 97 20.58 -13.45 -13.07
C GLN A 97 19.31 -12.73 -12.63
N TRP A 98 18.66 -13.25 -11.61
CA TRP A 98 17.49 -12.68 -10.96
C TRP A 98 17.80 -12.36 -9.50
N ALA A 99 17.42 -11.16 -9.07
CA ALA A 99 17.34 -10.82 -7.66
C ALA A 99 15.86 -10.73 -7.28
N LYS A 100 15.40 -11.61 -6.41
CA LYS A 100 14.08 -11.55 -5.79
C LYS A 100 14.21 -10.88 -4.44
N VAL A 101 13.36 -9.87 -4.16
CA VAL A 101 13.33 -9.19 -2.87
C VAL A 101 11.88 -8.98 -2.43
N ALA A 102 11.62 -9.16 -1.16
CA ALA A 102 10.36 -8.83 -0.53
C ALA A 102 10.59 -8.08 0.78
N VAL A 103 9.70 -7.13 1.06
CA VAL A 103 9.60 -6.44 2.35
C VAL A 103 8.24 -6.77 2.95
N ILE A 104 8.25 -7.24 4.19
CA ILE A 104 7.07 -7.69 4.92
C ILE A 104 6.85 -6.74 6.09
N ASP A 105 5.66 -6.18 6.24
CA ASP A 105 5.21 -5.58 7.50
C ASP A 105 4.94 -6.71 8.49
N VAL A 106 5.70 -6.75 9.58
CA VAL A 106 5.65 -7.85 10.57
C VAL A 106 4.35 -7.79 11.37
N GLY A 107 3.88 -6.60 11.70
CA GLY A 107 2.66 -6.39 12.48
C GLY A 107 1.39 -6.72 11.68
N ALA A 108 1.30 -6.18 10.47
CA ALA A 108 0.17 -6.40 9.56
C ALA A 108 0.24 -7.76 8.85
N LYS A 109 1.39 -8.44 8.83
CA LYS A 109 1.67 -9.68 8.08
C LYS A 109 1.38 -9.54 6.57
N THR A 110 1.67 -8.38 6.01
CA THR A 110 1.43 -8.05 4.60
C THR A 110 2.72 -7.79 3.85
N LEU A 111 2.74 -8.11 2.56
CA LEU A 111 3.83 -7.76 1.66
C LEU A 111 3.73 -6.27 1.31
N VAL A 112 4.76 -5.50 1.64
CA VAL A 112 4.91 -4.08 1.26
C VAL A 112 5.65 -3.97 -0.06
N LEU A 113 6.58 -4.89 -0.32
CA LEU A 113 7.32 -5.01 -1.57
C LEU A 113 7.39 -6.48 -1.97
N ASP A 114 7.17 -6.75 -3.25
CA ASP A 114 7.45 -8.03 -3.89
C ASP A 114 7.97 -7.79 -5.31
N LYS A 115 9.29 -7.83 -5.48
CA LYS A 115 9.96 -7.50 -6.76
C LYS A 115 10.89 -8.61 -7.21
N LEU A 116 10.84 -8.87 -8.51
CA LEU A 116 11.83 -9.65 -9.23
C LEU A 116 12.59 -8.73 -10.18
N TYR A 117 13.88 -8.63 -10.01
CA TYR A 117 14.76 -7.85 -10.86
C TYR A 117 15.69 -8.78 -11.67
N SER A 118 15.59 -8.68 -12.98
CA SER A 118 16.48 -9.41 -13.89
C SER A 118 17.66 -8.51 -14.27
N PHE A 119 18.88 -9.02 -14.12
CA PHE A 119 20.08 -8.30 -14.52
C PHE A 119 21.01 -9.17 -15.36
N ARG A 120 21.84 -8.51 -16.16
CA ARG A 120 22.74 -9.17 -17.10
C ARG A 120 24.18 -8.95 -16.70
N GLY A 121 24.97 -10.00 -16.89
CA GLY A 121 26.39 -10.06 -16.58
C GLY A 121 26.69 -10.75 -15.27
N ASP A 122 27.79 -11.48 -15.23
CA ASP A 122 28.28 -12.16 -14.03
C ASP A 122 29.64 -11.57 -13.61
N ASN A 123 29.63 -10.26 -13.33
CA ASN A 123 30.78 -9.50 -12.87
C ASN A 123 30.36 -8.52 -11.76
N ASP A 124 31.35 -8.00 -11.06
CA ASP A 124 31.15 -7.13 -9.91
C ASP A 124 30.27 -5.90 -10.25
N GLN A 125 30.48 -5.28 -11.41
CA GLN A 125 29.70 -4.12 -11.85
C GLN A 125 28.21 -4.45 -12.09
N ALA A 126 27.90 -5.65 -12.63
CA ALA A 126 26.52 -6.08 -12.82
C ALA A 126 25.80 -6.29 -11.47
N TRP A 127 26.50 -6.87 -10.50
CA TRP A 127 26.00 -7.08 -9.15
C TRP A 127 25.82 -5.75 -8.39
N GLU A 128 26.74 -4.81 -8.56
CA GLU A 128 26.61 -3.46 -7.96
C GLU A 128 25.40 -2.72 -8.51
N ARG A 129 25.14 -2.74 -9.83
CA ARG A 129 23.93 -2.15 -10.41
C ARG A 129 22.66 -2.82 -9.86
N ALA A 130 22.66 -4.13 -9.73
CA ALA A 130 21.52 -4.85 -9.15
C ALA A 130 21.31 -4.47 -7.68
N GLN A 131 22.39 -4.37 -6.91
CA GLN A 131 22.35 -3.93 -5.50
C GLN A 131 21.76 -2.52 -5.37
N MET A 132 22.23 -1.55 -6.15
CA MET A 132 21.71 -0.19 -6.12
C MET A 132 20.22 -0.12 -6.45
N PHE A 133 19.77 -0.94 -7.42
CA PHE A 133 18.35 -1.02 -7.73
C PHE A 133 17.54 -1.62 -6.57
N VAL A 134 17.98 -2.76 -6.04
CA VAL A 134 17.29 -3.44 -4.92
C VAL A 134 17.27 -2.56 -3.67
N SER A 135 18.38 -1.89 -3.35
CA SER A 135 18.46 -0.95 -2.24
C SER A 135 17.42 0.17 -2.38
N ARG A 136 17.35 0.81 -3.56
CA ARG A 136 16.36 1.86 -3.81
C ARG A 136 14.92 1.38 -3.63
N GLU A 137 14.59 0.19 -4.14
CA GLU A 137 13.25 -0.39 -3.99
C GLU A 137 12.91 -0.70 -2.53
N ILE A 138 13.87 -1.27 -1.78
CA ILE A 138 13.70 -1.51 -0.34
C ILE A 138 13.48 -0.18 0.40
N MET A 139 14.34 0.80 0.20
CA MET A 139 14.24 2.09 0.88
C MET A 139 12.93 2.84 0.55
N ALA A 140 12.47 2.73 -0.70
CA ALA A 140 11.17 3.26 -1.10
C ALA A 140 10.02 2.55 -0.37
N ALA A 141 10.09 1.23 -0.25
CA ALA A 141 9.08 0.43 0.45
C ALA A 141 9.05 0.71 1.96
N LEU A 142 10.22 0.83 2.59
CA LEU A 142 10.33 1.18 4.02
C LEU A 142 9.79 2.58 4.32
N GLY A 143 9.97 3.52 3.39
CA GLY A 143 9.47 4.90 3.50
C GLY A 143 8.00 5.06 3.09
N ALA A 144 7.36 4.04 2.54
CA ALA A 144 5.95 4.08 2.17
C ALA A 144 5.07 4.26 3.44
N PRO A 145 4.02 5.07 3.37
CA PRO A 145 3.07 5.15 4.47
C PRO A 145 2.42 3.77 4.69
N ALA A 146 2.13 3.45 5.96
CA ALA A 146 1.44 2.21 6.30
C ALA A 146 0.15 2.06 5.47
N PRO A 147 -0.17 0.86 4.99
CA PRO A 147 -1.38 0.65 4.22
C PRO A 147 -2.63 1.06 5.00
N VAL A 148 -3.47 1.87 4.38
CA VAL A 148 -4.72 2.35 4.98
C VAL A 148 -5.71 1.19 5.10
N ALA A 149 -6.28 0.98 6.28
CA ALA A 149 -7.30 -0.03 6.49
C ALA A 149 -8.61 0.39 5.80
N LEU A 150 -9.02 -0.34 4.75
CA LEU A 150 -10.15 0.01 3.91
C LEU A 150 -11.23 -1.08 3.93
N ALA A 151 -12.43 -0.72 4.35
CA ALA A 151 -13.63 -1.54 4.20
C ALA A 151 -14.25 -1.32 2.82
N VAL A 152 -14.20 -2.32 1.96
CA VAL A 152 -14.84 -2.29 0.64
C VAL A 152 -16.18 -3.02 0.73
N PHE A 153 -17.26 -2.26 0.68
CA PHE A 153 -18.63 -2.80 0.69
C PHE A 153 -18.99 -3.40 -0.67
N ASP A 154 -19.99 -4.24 -0.68
CA ASP A 154 -20.47 -4.84 -1.92
C ASP A 154 -21.01 -3.76 -2.86
N PHE A 155 -20.67 -3.86 -4.13
CA PHE A 155 -21.19 -2.96 -5.13
C PHE A 155 -22.70 -3.15 -5.29
N GLU A 156 -23.42 -2.05 -5.39
CA GLU A 156 -24.86 -2.04 -5.54
C GLU A 156 -25.27 -1.80 -7.00
N LEU A 157 -26.41 -2.39 -7.40
CA LEU A 157 -27.02 -2.12 -8.69
C LEU A 157 -28.10 -1.03 -8.56
N GLU A 158 -28.01 -0.04 -9.41
CA GLU A 158 -29.09 0.89 -9.71
C GLU A 158 -29.57 0.61 -11.14
N ASP A 159 -30.72 -0.07 -11.28
CA ASP A 159 -31.28 -0.40 -12.58
C ASP A 159 -32.27 0.68 -13.04
N MET A 160 -31.86 1.44 -14.04
CA MET A 160 -32.68 2.51 -14.63
C MET A 160 -33.58 1.97 -15.77
N THR A 161 -33.46 0.68 -16.12
CA THR A 161 -34.36 0.07 -17.06
C THR A 161 -35.68 -0.27 -16.39
N ALA A 162 -36.80 0.07 -16.99
CA ALA A 162 -38.13 -0.26 -16.46
C ALA A 162 -38.45 -1.78 -16.50
N ALA A 163 -37.47 -2.62 -16.76
CA ALA A 163 -37.62 -4.08 -16.87
C ALA A 163 -37.62 -4.73 -15.51
N SER A 164 -38.76 -5.26 -15.17
CA SER A 164 -39.16 -6.06 -14.02
C SER A 164 -38.12 -6.89 -13.32
N ALA A 165 -38.08 -6.70 -12.00
CA ALA A 165 -37.39 -7.44 -10.99
C ALA A 165 -37.80 -8.92 -10.94
N GLY A 166 -37.22 -9.78 -11.71
CA GLY A 166 -37.60 -11.19 -11.55
C GLY A 166 -36.59 -12.21 -12.06
N ALA A 167 -36.21 -12.13 -13.31
CA ALA A 167 -35.40 -13.18 -13.93
C ALA A 167 -33.88 -12.92 -13.91
N SER A 168 -33.43 -11.68 -13.68
CA SER A 168 -32.01 -11.30 -13.69
C SER A 168 -31.35 -11.16 -12.32
N ALA A 169 -32.13 -11.16 -11.23
CA ALA A 169 -31.61 -10.84 -9.89
C ALA A 169 -30.46 -11.75 -9.43
N ALA A 170 -30.52 -13.05 -9.71
CA ALA A 170 -29.46 -13.98 -9.33
C ALA A 170 -28.18 -13.78 -10.14
N SER A 171 -28.31 -13.54 -11.45
CA SER A 171 -27.17 -13.24 -12.32
C SER A 171 -26.55 -11.88 -11.98
N ASP A 172 -27.37 -10.87 -11.70
CA ASP A 172 -26.93 -9.54 -11.28
C ASP A 172 -26.12 -9.62 -9.97
N ALA A 173 -26.61 -10.38 -8.99
CA ALA A 173 -25.90 -10.61 -7.73
C ALA A 173 -24.52 -11.25 -7.94
N SER A 174 -24.42 -12.22 -8.87
CA SER A 174 -23.14 -12.85 -9.22
C SER A 174 -22.18 -11.85 -9.85
N TYR A 175 -22.62 -11.06 -10.81
CA TYR A 175 -21.77 -10.03 -11.44
C TYR A 175 -21.34 -8.95 -10.46
N LEU A 176 -22.20 -8.53 -9.54
CA LEU A 176 -21.84 -7.56 -8.49
C LEU A 176 -20.80 -8.14 -7.52
N ALA A 177 -20.94 -9.42 -7.16
CA ALA A 177 -19.94 -10.10 -6.33
C ALA A 177 -18.56 -10.17 -7.04
N GLU A 178 -18.55 -10.45 -8.36
CA GLU A 178 -17.33 -10.42 -9.17
C GLU A 178 -16.72 -9.00 -9.23
N VAL A 179 -17.54 -7.96 -9.36
CA VAL A 179 -17.10 -6.55 -9.31
C VAL A 179 -16.43 -6.26 -7.98
N THR A 180 -17.11 -6.57 -6.89
CA THR A 180 -16.62 -6.33 -5.52
C THR A 180 -15.31 -7.08 -5.27
N GLY A 181 -15.25 -8.37 -5.62
CA GLY A 181 -14.05 -9.20 -5.48
C GLY A 181 -12.88 -8.65 -6.28
N GLY A 182 -13.10 -8.25 -7.54
CA GLY A 182 -12.05 -7.67 -8.37
C GLY A 182 -11.53 -6.34 -7.87
N VAL A 183 -12.40 -5.49 -7.32
CA VAL A 183 -11.99 -4.21 -6.71
C VAL A 183 -11.20 -4.44 -5.41
N ARG A 184 -11.65 -5.35 -4.53
CA ARG A 184 -10.91 -5.74 -3.32
C ARG A 184 -9.51 -6.27 -3.66
N GLU A 185 -9.42 -7.14 -4.64
CA GLU A 185 -8.15 -7.69 -5.11
C GLU A 185 -7.21 -6.61 -5.63
N ALA A 186 -7.67 -5.73 -6.53
CA ALA A 186 -6.85 -4.67 -7.11
C ALA A 186 -6.33 -3.68 -6.06
N LEU A 187 -7.19 -3.30 -5.11
CA LEU A 187 -6.82 -2.39 -4.02
C LEU A 187 -5.82 -3.06 -3.06
N GLY A 188 -6.03 -4.33 -2.69
CA GLY A 188 -5.12 -5.09 -1.83
C GLY A 188 -3.74 -5.29 -2.47
N GLN A 189 -3.68 -5.58 -3.78
CA GLN A 189 -2.43 -5.74 -4.51
C GLN A 189 -1.66 -4.44 -4.71
N SER A 190 -2.32 -3.28 -4.55
CA SER A 190 -1.66 -1.97 -4.72
C SER A 190 -0.63 -1.65 -3.63
N GLY A 191 -0.63 -2.36 -2.51
CA GLY A 191 0.19 -2.07 -1.32
C GLY A 191 -0.23 -0.81 -0.54
N ARG A 192 -1.19 -0.03 -1.04
CA ARG A 192 -1.70 1.19 -0.39
C ARG A 192 -2.83 0.92 0.59
N TYR A 193 -3.54 -0.18 0.40
CA TYR A 193 -4.70 -0.52 1.19
C TYR A 193 -4.58 -1.92 1.78
N ARG A 194 -4.95 -2.04 3.03
CA ARG A 194 -5.22 -3.31 3.71
C ARG A 194 -6.73 -3.50 3.76
N ILE A 195 -7.22 -4.48 3.03
CA ILE A 195 -8.66 -4.73 2.94
C ILE A 195 -9.16 -5.32 4.26
N VAL A 196 -10.20 -4.70 4.82
CA VAL A 196 -10.90 -5.16 6.02
C VAL A 196 -12.14 -5.93 5.58
N GLU A 197 -12.33 -7.14 6.14
CA GLU A 197 -13.49 -7.96 5.87
C GLU A 197 -14.76 -7.30 6.41
N VAL A 198 -15.76 -7.15 5.57
CA VAL A 198 -16.99 -6.42 5.90
C VAL A 198 -18.05 -7.35 6.53
N GLY A 199 -18.05 -8.64 6.19
CA GLY A 199 -18.95 -9.65 6.75
C GLY A 199 -20.45 -9.31 6.61
N ALA A 200 -21.27 -9.98 7.42
CA ALA A 200 -22.73 -9.83 7.41
C ALA A 200 -23.25 -8.49 7.96
N GLU A 201 -22.41 -7.68 8.56
CA GLU A 201 -22.82 -6.37 9.12
C GLU A 201 -23.29 -5.39 8.03
N ALA A 202 -22.74 -5.49 6.81
CA ALA A 202 -23.14 -4.67 5.68
C ALA A 202 -24.57 -4.93 5.22
N GLY A 203 -25.02 -6.20 5.25
CA GLY A 203 -26.36 -6.59 4.79
C GLY A 203 -27.51 -6.08 5.66
N LYS A 204 -27.21 -5.58 6.86
CA LYS A 204 -28.24 -5.08 7.80
C LYS A 204 -28.66 -3.64 7.53
N ALA A 205 -27.91 -2.90 6.74
CA ALA A 205 -28.09 -1.45 6.58
C ALA A 205 -28.96 -1.03 5.37
N GLY A 206 -29.48 -1.97 4.58
CA GLY A 206 -30.17 -1.66 3.33
C GLY A 206 -29.21 -1.13 2.25
N ALA A 207 -29.71 -0.34 1.29
CA ALA A 207 -28.87 0.25 0.27
C ALA A 207 -27.95 1.33 0.88
N LEU A 208 -26.65 1.05 0.89
CA LEU A 208 -25.65 1.95 1.50
C LEU A 208 -25.50 3.25 0.74
N ARG A 209 -25.75 3.25 -0.59
CA ARG A 209 -25.71 4.46 -1.42
C ARG A 209 -26.72 5.53 -0.97
N ASP A 210 -27.82 5.10 -0.34
CA ASP A 210 -28.92 5.98 0.05
C ASP A 210 -28.87 6.43 1.51
N CYS A 211 -27.94 5.87 2.31
CA CYS A 211 -27.89 6.12 3.76
C CYS A 211 -27.10 7.38 4.16
N GLY A 212 -26.55 8.13 3.21
CA GLY A 212 -25.87 9.40 3.49
C GLY A 212 -24.55 9.31 4.26
N GLY A 213 -23.90 8.14 4.29
CA GLY A 213 -22.58 7.95 4.92
C GLY A 213 -22.56 6.97 6.09
N CYS A 214 -23.60 6.14 6.26
CA CYS A 214 -23.63 5.11 7.30
C CYS A 214 -22.51 4.06 7.14
N GLU A 215 -22.04 3.83 5.93
CA GLU A 215 -20.91 2.95 5.61
C GLU A 215 -19.63 3.34 6.36
N ALA A 216 -19.38 4.63 6.57
CA ALA A 216 -18.24 5.10 7.34
C ALA A 216 -18.32 4.67 8.81
N SER A 217 -19.51 4.73 9.40
CA SER A 217 -19.76 4.28 10.77
C SER A 217 -19.60 2.77 10.90
N ILE A 218 -20.04 1.99 9.91
CA ILE A 218 -19.86 0.53 9.89
C ILE A 218 -18.38 0.20 9.74
N ALA A 219 -17.68 0.81 8.79
CA ALA A 219 -16.25 0.63 8.58
C ALA A 219 -15.42 0.89 9.86
N ARG A 220 -15.74 1.96 10.59
CA ARG A 220 -15.09 2.28 11.86
C ARG A 220 -15.29 1.18 12.91
N LYS A 221 -16.49 0.60 13.03
CA LYS A 221 -16.78 -0.50 13.95
C LYS A 221 -15.97 -1.77 13.61
N LEU A 222 -15.66 -1.95 12.32
CA LEU A 222 -14.83 -3.05 11.81
C LEU A 222 -13.33 -2.78 11.92
N GLY A 223 -12.92 -1.62 12.46
CA GLY A 223 -11.52 -1.24 12.58
C GLY A 223 -10.88 -0.77 11.28
N ALA A 224 -11.67 -0.31 10.31
CA ALA A 224 -11.17 0.32 9.10
C ALA A 224 -11.02 1.85 9.28
N ASP A 225 -10.02 2.42 8.62
CA ASP A 225 -9.78 3.87 8.56
C ASP A 225 -10.65 4.55 7.51
N GLN A 226 -11.01 3.80 6.46
CA GLN A 226 -11.79 4.29 5.34
C GLN A 226 -12.86 3.27 4.91
N SER A 227 -13.91 3.77 4.28
CA SER A 227 -14.96 2.98 3.63
C SER A 227 -14.99 3.26 2.13
N LEU A 228 -15.26 2.24 1.33
CA LEU A 228 -15.55 2.37 -0.10
C LEU A 228 -16.90 1.74 -0.40
N ILE A 229 -17.81 2.51 -1.00
CA ILE A 229 -19.03 2.03 -1.64
C ILE A 229 -18.94 2.23 -3.14
N GLY A 230 -19.52 1.32 -3.89
CA GLY A 230 -19.57 1.39 -5.35
C GLY A 230 -20.96 1.11 -5.88
N VAL A 231 -21.28 1.72 -7.02
CA VAL A 231 -22.57 1.57 -7.68
C VAL A 231 -22.37 1.29 -9.17
N VAL A 232 -23.05 0.27 -9.65
CA VAL A 232 -23.26 0.03 -11.09
C VAL A 232 -24.63 0.58 -11.44
N ARG A 233 -24.71 1.53 -12.38
CA ARG A 233 -25.96 2.03 -12.89
C ARG A 233 -26.18 1.45 -14.27
N ARG A 234 -27.16 0.52 -14.41
CA ARG A 234 -27.57 -0.01 -15.70
C ARG A 234 -28.48 1.00 -16.38
N VAL A 235 -28.03 1.56 -17.50
CA VAL A 235 -28.81 2.54 -18.29
C VAL A 235 -29.65 1.80 -19.36
N SER A 236 -29.07 0.78 -19.97
CA SER A 236 -29.74 -0.11 -20.92
C SER A 236 -29.13 -1.52 -20.84
N ARG A 237 -29.56 -2.44 -21.70
CA ARG A 237 -28.99 -3.79 -21.76
C ARG A 237 -27.51 -3.82 -22.16
N THR A 238 -27.01 -2.78 -22.80
CA THR A 238 -25.62 -2.67 -23.30
C THR A 238 -24.93 -1.39 -22.88
N GLU A 239 -25.50 -0.64 -21.94
CA GLU A 239 -24.97 0.62 -21.50
C GLU A 239 -25.04 0.73 -19.96
N TYR A 240 -23.98 1.18 -19.33
CA TYR A 240 -23.89 1.36 -17.88
C TYR A 240 -22.93 2.47 -17.50
N THR A 241 -23.06 2.98 -16.29
CA THR A 241 -22.05 3.79 -15.63
C THR A 241 -21.59 3.10 -14.35
N LEU A 242 -20.39 3.46 -13.90
CA LEU A 242 -19.83 3.01 -12.65
C LEU A 242 -19.47 4.22 -11.80
N GLY A 243 -19.78 4.15 -10.53
CA GLY A 243 -19.37 5.16 -9.58
C GLY A 243 -18.83 4.52 -8.30
N PHE A 244 -17.92 5.21 -7.62
CA PHE A 244 -17.51 4.87 -6.26
C PHE A 244 -17.31 6.12 -5.43
N GLN A 245 -17.35 5.93 -4.10
CA GLN A 245 -17.03 6.95 -3.11
C GLN A 245 -16.23 6.33 -1.97
N VAL A 246 -15.17 7.04 -1.55
CA VAL A 246 -14.39 6.73 -0.36
C VAL A 246 -14.63 7.78 0.70
N ARG A 247 -14.89 7.34 1.93
CA ARG A 247 -15.02 8.23 3.10
C ARG A 247 -14.03 7.86 4.19
N ASP A 248 -13.64 8.87 4.94
CA ASP A 248 -12.96 8.70 6.22
C ASP A 248 -13.94 8.07 7.23
N ALA A 249 -13.56 6.94 7.82
CA ALA A 249 -14.44 6.19 8.72
C ALA A 249 -14.70 6.90 10.05
N ARG A 250 -13.82 7.80 10.46
CA ARG A 250 -13.92 8.54 11.71
C ARG A 250 -14.80 9.79 11.58
N THR A 251 -14.62 10.54 10.50
CA THR A 251 -15.28 11.83 10.29
C THR A 251 -16.49 11.77 9.35
N GLY A 252 -16.60 10.71 8.53
CA GLY A 252 -17.58 10.61 7.46
C GLY A 252 -17.27 11.50 6.24
N ALA A 253 -16.17 12.24 6.26
CA ALA A 253 -15.80 13.12 5.15
C ALA A 253 -15.49 12.32 3.89
N VAL A 254 -15.92 12.84 2.74
CA VAL A 254 -15.59 12.24 1.44
C VAL A 254 -14.14 12.54 1.09
N LEU A 255 -13.33 11.50 0.93
CA LEU A 255 -11.92 11.59 0.58
C LEU A 255 -11.69 11.49 -0.93
N ALA A 256 -12.47 10.64 -1.60
CA ALA A 256 -12.37 10.45 -3.05
C ALA A 256 -13.71 10.04 -3.65
N ARG A 257 -13.88 10.37 -4.93
CA ARG A 257 -14.98 9.91 -5.78
C ARG A 257 -14.46 9.60 -7.16
N GLY A 258 -15.09 8.63 -7.82
CA GLY A 258 -14.85 8.34 -9.23
C GLY A 258 -16.15 8.03 -9.94
N ASP A 259 -16.24 8.47 -11.18
CA ASP A 259 -17.31 8.14 -12.11
C ASP A 259 -16.70 7.80 -13.47
N SER A 260 -17.25 6.78 -14.12
CA SER A 260 -16.69 6.28 -15.38
C SER A 260 -17.22 7.00 -16.62
N GLY A 261 -18.27 7.80 -16.47
CA GLY A 261 -19.11 8.17 -17.59
C GLY A 261 -19.82 6.95 -18.20
N LEU A 262 -20.55 7.17 -19.29
CA LEU A 262 -21.27 6.11 -20.00
C LEU A 262 -20.29 5.13 -20.66
N ARG A 263 -20.52 3.84 -20.40
CA ARG A 263 -19.75 2.72 -21.00
C ARG A 263 -20.64 1.82 -21.81
N MET A 264 -20.12 1.36 -22.92
CA MET A 264 -20.75 0.30 -23.74
C MET A 264 -20.28 -1.07 -23.22
N GLY A 265 -21.21 -1.98 -23.04
CA GLY A 265 -20.94 -3.35 -22.61
C GLY A 265 -22.10 -3.94 -21.81
N ALA A 266 -22.17 -5.27 -21.78
CA ALA A 266 -23.11 -5.99 -20.92
C ALA A 266 -22.51 -6.29 -19.54
N ASP A 267 -23.29 -6.93 -18.69
CA ASP A 267 -23.02 -7.19 -17.27
C ASP A 267 -21.65 -7.83 -17.00
N TYR A 268 -21.21 -8.76 -17.88
CA TYR A 268 -19.88 -9.38 -17.79
C TYR A 268 -18.70 -8.39 -17.87
N SER A 269 -18.92 -7.16 -18.34
CA SER A 269 -17.88 -6.13 -18.47
C SER A 269 -17.73 -5.24 -17.22
N TRP A 270 -18.67 -5.31 -16.27
CA TRP A 270 -18.70 -4.45 -15.09
C TRP A 270 -17.45 -4.58 -14.24
N LYS A 271 -16.99 -5.82 -13.96
CA LYS A 271 -15.77 -6.08 -13.18
C LYS A 271 -14.57 -5.32 -13.76
N ARG A 272 -14.30 -5.50 -15.07
CA ARG A 272 -13.17 -4.85 -15.73
C ARG A 272 -13.29 -3.33 -15.69
N GLY A 273 -14.50 -2.81 -15.87
CA GLY A 273 -14.78 -1.39 -15.83
C GLY A 273 -14.52 -0.79 -14.44
N ALA A 274 -15.00 -1.45 -13.38
CA ALA A 274 -14.85 -1.02 -12.01
C ALA A 274 -13.39 -1.08 -11.51
N VAL A 275 -12.69 -2.19 -11.78
CA VAL A 275 -11.27 -2.34 -11.47
C VAL A 275 -10.47 -1.23 -12.12
N ARG A 276 -10.69 -0.96 -13.42
CA ARG A 276 -9.99 0.12 -14.12
C ARG A 276 -10.28 1.49 -13.51
N LEU A 277 -11.55 1.80 -13.22
CA LEU A 277 -11.94 3.08 -12.64
C LEU A 277 -11.25 3.32 -11.28
N VAL A 278 -11.24 2.28 -10.43
CA VAL A 278 -10.60 2.36 -9.11
C VAL A 278 -9.07 2.47 -9.23
N THR A 279 -8.45 1.71 -10.14
CA THR A 279 -7.00 1.80 -10.40
C THR A 279 -6.61 3.20 -10.86
N ASP A 280 -7.27 3.72 -11.90
CA ASP A 280 -6.94 5.03 -12.47
C ASP A 280 -7.14 6.16 -11.45
N ARG A 281 -8.15 6.09 -10.59
CA ARG A 281 -8.54 7.19 -9.71
C ARG A 281 -7.97 7.11 -8.29
N LEU A 282 -7.87 5.92 -7.70
CA LEU A 282 -7.40 5.76 -6.32
C LEU A 282 -5.94 5.33 -6.24
N ILE A 283 -5.46 4.52 -7.18
CA ILE A 283 -4.09 4.01 -7.12
C ILE A 283 -3.15 4.95 -7.86
N GLU A 284 -3.39 5.21 -9.14
CA GLU A 284 -2.51 6.03 -9.98
C GLU A 284 -2.70 7.54 -9.75
N GLY A 285 -3.95 8.00 -9.61
CA GLY A 285 -4.26 9.40 -9.40
C GLY A 285 -3.69 9.97 -8.10
N GLN A 286 -3.59 9.16 -7.04
CA GLN A 286 -2.95 9.57 -5.80
C GLN A 286 -1.44 9.51 -5.86
N GLN A 287 -0.85 8.55 -6.60
CA GLN A 287 0.60 8.52 -6.83
C GLN A 287 1.11 9.79 -7.51
N ALA A 288 0.34 10.36 -8.44
CA ALA A 288 0.67 11.62 -9.08
C ALA A 288 0.65 12.82 -8.11
N ASN A 289 -0.19 12.79 -7.07
CA ASN A 289 -0.28 13.83 -6.05
C ASN A 289 0.81 13.69 -4.96
N ASP A 290 1.27 12.47 -4.69
CA ASP A 290 2.30 12.17 -3.70
C ASP A 290 3.73 12.37 -4.26
N ALA A 291 3.89 12.52 -5.58
CA ALA A 291 5.17 12.81 -6.20
C ALA A 291 5.66 14.21 -5.80
N PRO A 292 6.92 14.37 -5.33
CA PRO A 292 7.45 15.68 -4.98
C PRO A 292 7.39 16.60 -6.21
N ARG A 293 6.73 17.74 -6.08
CA ARG A 293 6.72 18.79 -7.10
C ARG A 293 8.16 19.26 -7.28
N ARG A 294 8.74 18.96 -8.43
CA ARG A 294 10.08 19.44 -8.83
C ARG A 294 10.05 20.93 -9.13
#